data_66520eadb99d1360dd3056e455624213
#
_entry.id   66520eadb99d1360dd3056e455624213
#
_cell.length_a   1.000
_cell.length_b   1.000
_cell.length_c   1.000
_cell.angle_alpha   90.00
_cell.angle_beta   90.00
_cell.angle_gamma   90.00
#
_symmetry.space_group_name_H-M   'P 1'
#
loop_
_entity.id
_entity.type
_entity.pdbx_description
1 polymer ?
#
loop_
_entity_poly.entity_id
_entity_poly.type
_entity_poly.pdbx_seq_one_letter_code
_entity_poly.pdbx_strand_id
1 'polypeptide(L)'
;MAKDNQQIATDDMQQTIYKELGYKSYPFPFTTPAYLEAYGTLVGLKPPTAKTARVLELGATYGGNIISQAVHNPEATFVGIELSQDQVEKGNKIISDAKLDNVSLLQGDILNFDESLGNFDYIIAHGFYSWISDEMKDKLLDIISHHLADNGIAYVSYNTYPGWHTMEEVRQLMLFANRGYDELTHKEKVLRGKTVGSLVGAQILNYDNLKERNSKFLGALRSVIQKDDYYVGHDHLEPHNDPCYFYQFNDHLKAHNLSYVCDADLTLSMVRTYDDSIADKLEKLAPNSQADQEQYLDFMLDTTFRKSIICKESAAKDISYDVANPDKVNTVPVRSIVNSFVFQILFDEEALKMFENELVRDTFQALIKDGGTFNMIEALAILKAAHDTANASEDDLEPAVCSLYKAIVEHMVRGGIRFYKTFPDKQEYMEGLSYVPARFTNFVKAIADGGSEYIYGANMFNDAVGDISEEDLLFMELLNKPKAKSTMIKKIKDSLFSADKAQTGKHQNAMAEAFYNELTKRMEQLGFIRRKKNDGLS
;
A
#
# COMPACT_ATOMS: atom_id res chain seq x y z
N MET A 1 18.60 20.92 30.15
CA MET A 1 17.48 21.38 31.01
C MET A 1 16.38 22.11 30.24
N ALA A 2 16.58 23.19 29.47
CA ALA A 2 15.49 23.83 28.74
C ALA A 2 15.05 23.01 27.46
N LYS A 3 15.98 22.40 26.74
CA LYS A 3 15.68 21.49 25.62
C LYS A 3 15.01 20.21 26.10
N ASP A 4 15.47 19.63 27.19
CA ASP A 4 14.91 18.39 27.76
C ASP A 4 13.47 18.59 28.26
N ASN A 5 13.16 19.75 28.87
CA ASN A 5 11.80 20.07 29.28
C ASN A 5 10.85 20.36 28.11
N GLN A 6 11.36 20.83 26.96
CA GLN A 6 10.56 21.00 25.74
C GLN A 6 10.26 19.66 25.08
N GLN A 7 11.22 18.74 25.07
CA GLN A 7 11.04 17.39 24.54
C GLN A 7 10.01 16.58 25.34
N ILE A 8 10.16 16.57 26.70
CA ILE A 8 9.21 15.88 27.59
C ILE A 8 7.79 16.45 27.44
N ALA A 9 7.65 17.77 27.31
CA ALA A 9 6.33 18.38 27.08
C ALA A 9 5.71 18.05 25.73
N THR A 10 6.53 17.84 24.68
CA THR A 10 6.08 17.40 23.35
C THR A 10 5.63 15.95 23.37
N ASP A 11 6.37 15.07 24.05
CA ASP A 11 6.05 13.64 24.15
C ASP A 11 4.74 13.40 24.93
N ASP A 12 4.53 14.12 26.05
CA ASP A 12 3.28 14.09 26.82
C ASP A 12 2.08 14.61 26.00
N MET A 13 2.30 15.62 25.16
CA MET A 13 1.27 16.21 24.30
C MET A 13 0.92 15.27 23.14
N GLN A 14 1.90 14.65 22.50
CA GLN A 14 1.67 13.63 21.49
C GLN A 14 0.87 12.44 22.04
N GLN A 15 1.26 11.90 23.21
CA GLN A 15 0.50 10.83 23.85
C GLN A 15 -0.95 11.22 24.14
N THR A 16 -1.23 12.48 24.45
CA THR A 16 -2.59 12.97 24.70
C THR A 16 -3.41 13.05 23.42
N ILE A 17 -2.83 13.49 22.30
CA ILE A 17 -3.49 13.52 20.97
C ILE A 17 -3.90 12.12 20.55
N TYR A 18 -3.00 11.15 20.63
CA TYR A 18 -3.28 9.75 20.29
C TYR A 18 -4.40 9.12 21.15
N LYS A 19 -4.57 9.57 22.40
CA LYS A 19 -5.67 9.12 23.28
C LYS A 19 -7.03 9.73 22.93
N GLU A 20 -7.05 11.01 22.54
CA GLU A 20 -8.30 11.73 22.27
C GLU A 20 -8.85 11.53 20.85
N LEU A 21 -7.95 11.43 19.87
CA LEU A 21 -8.27 11.23 18.45
C LEU A 21 -7.71 9.90 18.00
N GLY A 22 -8.23 8.77 18.48
CA GLY A 22 -7.71 7.44 18.19
C GLY A 22 -7.29 7.27 16.71
N TYR A 23 -5.98 7.13 16.48
CA TYR A 23 -5.44 6.90 15.14
C TYR A 23 -5.69 5.46 14.75
N LYS A 24 -6.62 5.22 13.84
CA LYS A 24 -6.87 3.87 13.34
C LYS A 24 -5.75 3.46 12.37
N SER A 25 -5.07 2.36 12.67
CA SER A 25 -3.95 1.88 11.86
C SER A 25 -4.41 1.27 10.55
N TYR A 26 -3.89 1.77 9.43
CA TYR A 26 -4.24 1.34 8.07
C TYR A 26 -3.27 0.29 7.53
N PRO A 27 -3.73 -0.62 6.68
CA PRO A 27 -2.87 -1.43 5.84
C PRO A 27 -2.42 -0.65 4.60
N PHE A 28 -1.17 -0.83 4.17
CA PHE A 28 -0.58 -0.15 3.02
C PHE A 28 0.00 -1.18 2.04
N PRO A 29 -0.57 -1.35 0.82
CA PRO A 29 -0.12 -2.34 -0.16
C PRO A 29 1.36 -2.21 -0.53
N PHE A 30 1.84 -0.97 -0.69
CA PHE A 30 3.20 -0.65 -1.13
C PHE A 30 4.29 -0.88 -0.06
N THR A 31 3.92 -1.28 1.16
CA THR A 31 4.86 -1.66 2.22
C THR A 31 5.03 -3.17 2.34
N THR A 32 4.25 -3.96 1.58
CA THR A 32 4.32 -5.42 1.69
C THR A 32 5.62 -5.98 1.13
N PRO A 33 6.18 -7.04 1.72
CA PRO A 33 7.37 -7.72 1.17
C PRO A 33 7.19 -8.11 -0.29
N ALA A 34 6.01 -8.58 -0.70
CA ALA A 34 5.73 -8.97 -2.08
C ALA A 34 5.82 -7.79 -3.06
N TYR A 35 5.35 -6.60 -2.64
CA TYR A 35 5.49 -5.38 -3.40
C TYR A 35 6.95 -4.93 -3.49
N LEU A 36 7.65 -4.87 -2.36
CA LEU A 36 9.04 -4.44 -2.28
C LEU A 36 9.98 -5.42 -3.02
N GLU A 37 9.73 -6.74 -2.95
CA GLU A 37 10.43 -7.76 -3.75
C GLU A 37 10.28 -7.48 -5.26
N ALA A 38 9.06 -7.19 -5.71
CA ALA A 38 8.78 -6.93 -7.12
C ALA A 38 9.46 -5.65 -7.61
N TYR A 39 9.41 -4.57 -6.84
CA TYR A 39 10.01 -3.28 -7.20
C TYR A 39 11.53 -3.32 -7.20
N GLY A 40 12.15 -3.97 -6.20
CA GLY A 40 13.59 -4.21 -6.21
C GLY A 40 14.01 -5.07 -7.41
N THR A 41 13.25 -6.13 -7.73
CA THR A 41 13.53 -6.98 -8.91
C THR A 41 13.38 -6.21 -10.21
N LEU A 42 12.38 -5.32 -10.33
CA LEU A 42 12.12 -4.51 -11.52
C LEU A 42 13.34 -3.68 -11.92
N VAL A 43 14.06 -3.15 -10.95
CA VAL A 43 15.28 -2.34 -11.17
C VAL A 43 16.59 -3.16 -11.07
N GLY A 44 16.52 -4.48 -11.14
CA GLY A 44 17.69 -5.37 -11.24
C GLY A 44 18.25 -5.90 -9.93
N LEU A 45 17.70 -5.52 -8.77
CA LEU A 45 18.11 -6.08 -7.49
C LEU A 45 17.63 -7.54 -7.33
N LYS A 46 18.17 -8.22 -6.32
CA LYS A 46 17.80 -9.61 -5.96
C LYS A 46 17.32 -9.67 -4.50
N PRO A 47 16.15 -9.11 -4.19
CA PRO A 47 15.65 -9.09 -2.82
C PRO A 47 15.39 -10.50 -2.28
N PRO A 48 15.34 -10.66 -0.94
CA PRO A 48 14.85 -11.89 -0.31
C PRO A 48 13.42 -12.19 -0.73
N THR A 49 13.06 -13.49 -0.74
CA THR A 49 11.67 -13.83 -1.10
C THR A 49 10.67 -13.36 -0.05
N ALA A 50 9.60 -12.71 -0.49
CA ALA A 50 8.52 -12.25 0.38
C ALA A 50 7.86 -13.38 1.19
N LYS A 51 7.87 -14.62 0.66
CA LYS A 51 7.16 -15.75 1.23
C LYS A 51 7.63 -16.11 2.64
N THR A 52 8.94 -16.04 2.89
CA THR A 52 9.57 -16.43 4.17
C THR A 52 10.29 -15.25 4.82
N ALA A 53 9.94 -14.03 4.42
CA ALA A 53 10.62 -12.81 4.83
C ALA A 53 10.50 -12.55 6.33
N ARG A 54 11.54 -11.95 6.89
CA ARG A 54 11.52 -11.35 8.21
C ARG A 54 11.40 -9.85 8.10
N VAL A 55 10.31 -9.29 8.65
CA VAL A 55 9.87 -7.91 8.43
C VAL A 55 9.88 -7.12 9.74
N LEU A 56 10.43 -5.90 9.72
CA LEU A 56 10.38 -4.93 10.80
C LEU A 56 9.56 -3.72 10.37
N GLU A 57 8.63 -3.27 11.20
CA GLU A 57 7.97 -1.96 11.06
C GLU A 57 8.30 -1.07 12.25
N LEU A 58 8.82 0.14 11.98
CA LEU A 58 9.14 1.16 12.97
C LEU A 58 8.01 2.20 12.99
N GLY A 59 7.45 2.47 14.18
CA GLY A 59 6.23 3.27 14.32
C GLY A 59 4.97 2.49 13.91
N ALA A 60 4.84 1.25 14.40
CA ALA A 60 3.81 0.30 13.97
C ALA A 60 2.39 0.64 14.47
N THR A 61 2.22 1.63 15.34
CA THR A 61 0.95 1.99 15.97
C THR A 61 0.25 0.75 16.58
N TYR A 62 -1.02 0.49 16.27
CA TYR A 62 -1.74 -0.74 16.67
C TYR A 62 -1.39 -1.98 15.82
N GLY A 63 -0.41 -1.88 14.91
CA GLY A 63 0.01 -2.99 14.05
C GLY A 63 -0.90 -3.30 12.86
N GLY A 64 -1.85 -2.43 12.51
CA GLY A 64 -2.84 -2.71 11.46
C GLY A 64 -2.21 -3.08 10.12
N ASN A 65 -1.06 -2.48 9.79
CA ASN A 65 -0.33 -2.80 8.57
C ASN A 65 0.28 -4.22 8.60
N ILE A 66 1.01 -4.59 9.66
CA ILE A 66 1.72 -5.88 9.71
C ILE A 66 0.85 -7.05 10.17
N ILE A 67 -0.17 -6.82 11.01
CA ILE A 67 -1.09 -7.89 11.44
C ILE A 67 -1.84 -8.45 10.22
N SER A 68 -2.36 -7.57 9.36
CA SER A 68 -3.04 -7.98 8.13
C SER A 68 -2.11 -8.76 7.20
N GLN A 69 -0.85 -8.33 7.05
CA GLN A 69 0.15 -9.06 6.27
C GLN A 69 0.45 -10.43 6.87
N ALA A 70 0.61 -10.53 8.19
CA ALA A 70 0.89 -11.78 8.88
C ALA A 70 -0.23 -12.82 8.68
N VAL A 71 -1.48 -12.39 8.66
CA VAL A 71 -2.64 -13.26 8.39
C VAL A 71 -2.53 -13.92 7.02
N HIS A 72 -2.11 -13.19 6.00
CA HIS A 72 -2.01 -13.71 4.63
C HIS A 72 -0.69 -14.47 4.35
N ASN A 73 0.38 -14.19 5.10
CA ASN A 73 1.72 -14.73 4.89
C ASN A 73 2.22 -15.56 6.08
N PRO A 74 1.71 -16.80 6.26
CA PRO A 74 2.00 -17.61 7.45
C PRO A 74 3.45 -18.07 7.60
N GLU A 75 4.24 -18.05 6.54
CA GLU A 75 5.64 -18.47 6.55
C GLU A 75 6.60 -17.28 6.79
N ALA A 76 6.13 -16.04 6.65
CA ALA A 76 6.88 -14.82 6.97
C ALA A 76 6.67 -14.44 8.45
N THR A 77 7.62 -13.69 9.02
CA THR A 77 7.55 -13.20 10.39
C THR A 77 7.58 -11.68 10.44
N PHE A 78 6.80 -11.10 11.35
CA PHE A 78 6.62 -9.66 11.45
C PHE A 78 6.87 -9.17 12.87
N VAL A 79 7.65 -8.10 12.99
CA VAL A 79 7.91 -7.40 14.26
C VAL A 79 7.57 -5.93 14.06
N GLY A 80 6.71 -5.38 14.91
CA GLY A 80 6.43 -3.95 14.97
C GLY A 80 7.01 -3.35 16.24
N ILE A 81 7.65 -2.18 16.14
CA ILE A 81 8.10 -1.39 17.28
C ILE A 81 7.25 -0.13 17.37
N GLU A 82 6.74 0.14 18.55
CA GLU A 82 5.90 1.29 18.84
C GLU A 82 6.22 1.86 20.22
N LEU A 83 6.26 3.19 20.33
CA LEU A 83 6.57 3.88 21.57
C LEU A 83 5.43 3.78 22.59
N SER A 84 4.20 3.85 22.13
CA SER A 84 3.00 3.84 22.96
C SER A 84 2.67 2.47 23.52
N GLN A 85 2.84 2.27 24.83
CA GLN A 85 2.47 1.03 25.52
C GLN A 85 0.99 0.66 25.30
N ASP A 86 0.07 1.63 25.34
CA ASP A 86 -1.36 1.41 25.13
C ASP A 86 -1.66 0.84 23.73
N GLN A 87 -0.99 1.36 22.69
CA GLN A 87 -1.14 0.86 21.32
C GLN A 87 -0.58 -0.55 21.18
N VAL A 88 0.58 -0.82 21.76
CA VAL A 88 1.19 -2.16 21.77
C VAL A 88 0.30 -3.19 22.47
N GLU A 89 -0.27 -2.85 23.63
CA GLU A 89 -1.17 -3.75 24.38
C GLU A 89 -2.42 -4.07 23.58
N LYS A 90 -3.06 -3.08 22.98
CA LYS A 90 -4.26 -3.26 22.14
C LYS A 90 -3.95 -4.07 20.88
N GLY A 91 -2.86 -3.79 20.20
CA GLY A 91 -2.42 -4.54 19.02
C GLY A 91 -2.08 -5.99 19.35
N ASN A 92 -1.34 -6.24 20.44
CA ASN A 92 -1.04 -7.61 20.90
C ASN A 92 -2.30 -8.36 21.36
N LYS A 93 -3.31 -7.66 21.88
CA LYS A 93 -4.61 -8.29 22.16
C LYS A 93 -5.26 -8.79 20.87
N ILE A 94 -5.27 -8.00 19.79
CA ILE A 94 -5.79 -8.40 18.48
C ILE A 94 -5.01 -9.62 17.95
N ILE A 95 -3.67 -9.60 18.04
CA ILE A 95 -2.79 -10.72 17.63
C ILE A 95 -3.16 -12.00 18.39
N SER A 96 -3.33 -11.89 19.70
CA SER A 96 -3.71 -13.02 20.57
C SER A 96 -5.10 -13.57 20.24
N ASP A 97 -6.10 -12.69 20.08
CA ASP A 97 -7.48 -13.07 19.74
C ASP A 97 -7.56 -13.71 18.35
N ALA A 98 -6.77 -13.22 17.39
CA ALA A 98 -6.62 -13.80 16.06
C ALA A 98 -5.79 -15.11 16.05
N LYS A 99 -5.13 -15.45 17.16
CA LYS A 99 -4.26 -16.63 17.31
C LYS A 99 -3.13 -16.66 16.27
N LEU A 100 -2.49 -15.51 16.07
CA LEU A 100 -1.33 -15.39 15.18
C LEU A 100 -0.05 -15.63 15.99
N ASP A 101 0.86 -16.41 15.43
CA ASP A 101 2.16 -16.78 16.01
C ASP A 101 3.36 -16.23 15.25
N ASN A 102 3.09 -15.54 14.13
CA ASN A 102 4.10 -15.00 13.22
C ASN A 102 4.16 -13.47 13.22
N VAL A 103 3.57 -12.81 14.20
CA VAL A 103 3.62 -11.33 14.36
C VAL A 103 3.68 -10.98 15.84
N SER A 104 4.41 -9.92 16.18
CA SER A 104 4.48 -9.34 17.53
C SER A 104 4.65 -7.84 17.48
N LEU A 105 4.07 -7.13 18.43
CA LEU A 105 4.35 -5.73 18.69
C LEU A 105 5.17 -5.60 19.97
N LEU A 106 6.25 -4.83 19.90
CA LEU A 106 7.16 -4.55 20.99
C LEU A 106 7.06 -3.07 21.36
N GLN A 107 6.92 -2.79 22.65
CA GLN A 107 7.05 -1.42 23.14
C GLN A 107 8.54 -1.05 23.13
N GLY A 108 8.87 0.05 22.47
CA GLY A 108 10.26 0.49 22.38
C GLY A 108 10.40 1.88 21.77
N ASP A 109 11.43 2.56 22.24
CA ASP A 109 11.92 3.80 21.65
C ASP A 109 13.03 3.46 20.66
N ILE A 110 12.97 3.99 19.44
CA ILE A 110 13.99 3.73 18.41
C ILE A 110 15.39 4.20 18.84
N LEU A 111 15.50 5.23 19.70
CA LEU A 111 16.78 5.67 20.25
C LEU A 111 17.45 4.58 21.09
N ASN A 112 16.66 3.67 21.67
CA ASN A 112 17.09 2.53 22.48
C ASN A 112 16.78 1.20 21.80
N PHE A 113 16.93 1.13 20.47
CA PHE A 113 16.64 -0.05 19.69
C PHE A 113 17.36 -1.30 20.22
N ASP A 114 16.63 -2.41 20.34
CA ASP A 114 17.20 -3.68 20.80
C ASP A 114 17.96 -4.39 19.67
N GLU A 115 19.28 -4.25 19.69
CA GLU A 115 20.20 -4.86 18.72
C GLU A 115 20.09 -6.41 18.69
N SER A 116 19.54 -7.04 19.75
CA SER A 116 19.37 -8.51 19.80
C SER A 116 18.27 -9.01 18.85
N LEU A 117 17.44 -8.14 18.33
CA LEU A 117 16.44 -8.47 17.32
C LEU A 117 17.07 -8.98 16.02
N GLY A 118 18.36 -8.69 15.76
CA GLY A 118 19.10 -9.19 14.60
C GLY A 118 18.66 -8.55 13.27
N ASN A 119 18.85 -9.26 12.15
CA ASN A 119 18.62 -8.71 10.81
C ASN A 119 17.23 -8.98 10.29
N PHE A 120 16.76 -8.11 9.36
CA PHE A 120 15.47 -8.19 8.69
C PHE A 120 15.67 -8.14 7.17
N ASP A 121 14.82 -8.86 6.46
CA ASP A 121 14.78 -8.83 4.99
C ASP A 121 14.14 -7.55 4.47
N TYR A 122 13.14 -7.05 5.21
CA TYR A 122 12.41 -5.82 4.90
C TYR A 122 12.25 -4.98 6.16
N ILE A 123 12.53 -3.66 6.03
CA ILE A 123 12.34 -2.68 7.12
C ILE A 123 11.42 -1.56 6.60
N ILE A 124 10.36 -1.25 7.35
CA ILE A 124 9.31 -0.31 6.98
C ILE A 124 9.26 0.82 8.00
N ALA A 125 9.24 2.07 7.52
CA ALA A 125 8.97 3.26 8.32
C ALA A 125 7.97 4.15 7.54
N HIS A 126 6.67 3.83 7.67
CA HIS A 126 5.62 4.57 6.96
C HIS A 126 5.05 5.70 7.80
N GLY A 127 5.05 6.92 7.23
CA GLY A 127 4.54 8.11 7.93
C GLY A 127 5.27 8.40 9.24
N PHE A 128 6.59 8.19 9.28
CA PHE A 128 7.37 8.30 10.50
C PHE A 128 8.46 9.39 10.40
N TYR A 129 9.25 9.42 9.34
CA TYR A 129 10.45 10.25 9.19
C TYR A 129 10.22 11.76 9.36
N SER A 130 9.10 12.32 8.90
CA SER A 130 8.81 13.76 9.04
C SER A 130 8.33 14.19 10.44
N TRP A 131 8.04 13.23 11.30
CA TRP A 131 7.44 13.47 12.62
C TRP A 131 8.42 13.32 13.79
N ILE A 132 9.67 13.00 13.49
CA ILE A 132 10.72 12.72 14.47
C ILE A 132 11.86 13.74 14.37
N SER A 133 12.61 13.91 15.47
CA SER A 133 13.76 14.81 15.53
C SER A 133 14.91 14.33 14.62
N ASP A 134 15.85 15.22 14.30
CA ASP A 134 17.02 14.87 13.48
C ASP A 134 17.85 13.74 14.10
N GLU A 135 18.02 13.70 15.43
CA GLU A 135 18.67 12.61 16.13
C GLU A 135 17.95 11.27 15.92
N MET A 136 16.63 11.28 15.95
CA MET A 136 15.82 10.09 15.67
C MET A 136 15.86 9.70 14.19
N LYS A 137 15.96 10.66 13.26
CA LYS A 137 16.16 10.38 11.83
C LYS A 137 17.49 9.69 11.57
N ASP A 138 18.58 10.18 12.20
CA ASP A 138 19.88 9.53 12.15
C ASP A 138 19.81 8.10 12.69
N LYS A 139 19.19 7.91 13.87
CA LYS A 139 19.04 6.57 14.45
C LYS A 139 18.18 5.63 13.61
N LEU A 140 17.11 6.15 12.98
CA LEU A 140 16.28 5.39 12.05
C LEU A 140 17.11 4.83 10.89
N LEU A 141 17.91 5.69 10.24
CA LEU A 141 18.76 5.27 9.13
C LEU A 141 19.91 4.36 9.58
N ASP A 142 20.44 4.55 10.78
CA ASP A 142 21.40 3.62 11.41
C ASP A 142 20.79 2.23 11.63
N ILE A 143 19.57 2.15 12.17
CA ILE A 143 18.85 0.88 12.33
C ILE A 143 18.71 0.19 10.98
N ILE A 144 18.28 0.91 9.95
CA ILE A 144 18.14 0.35 8.59
C ILE A 144 19.51 -0.13 8.08
N SER A 145 20.54 0.69 8.18
CA SER A 145 21.88 0.35 7.69
C SER A 145 22.47 -0.91 8.35
N HIS A 146 22.27 -1.07 9.67
CA HIS A 146 22.85 -2.18 10.43
C HIS A 146 21.99 -3.45 10.41
N HIS A 147 20.66 -3.30 10.45
CA HIS A 147 19.74 -4.43 10.61
C HIS A 147 19.05 -4.88 9.31
N LEU A 148 19.20 -4.16 8.20
CA LEU A 148 18.75 -4.65 6.90
C LEU A 148 19.68 -5.76 6.42
N ALA A 149 19.16 -6.85 5.87
CA ALA A 149 19.94 -7.88 5.20
C ALA A 149 20.72 -7.27 4.01
N ASP A 150 21.83 -7.89 3.58
CA ASP A 150 22.70 -7.32 2.54
C ASP A 150 21.99 -7.08 1.21
N ASN A 151 21.01 -7.92 0.87
CA ASN A 151 20.13 -7.78 -0.29
C ASN A 151 18.70 -7.38 0.09
N GLY A 152 18.50 -6.94 1.34
CA GLY A 152 17.20 -6.49 1.86
C GLY A 152 16.75 -5.17 1.24
N ILE A 153 15.46 -4.88 1.41
CA ILE A 153 14.83 -3.65 0.97
C ILE A 153 14.20 -2.94 2.17
N ALA A 154 14.43 -1.63 2.28
CA ALA A 154 13.69 -0.83 3.24
C ALA A 154 12.78 0.18 2.52
N TYR A 155 11.76 0.62 3.23
CA TYR A 155 10.78 1.59 2.78
C TYR A 155 10.67 2.71 3.80
N VAL A 156 10.82 3.96 3.35
CA VAL A 156 10.66 5.16 4.18
C VAL A 156 9.78 6.16 3.45
N SER A 157 8.74 6.65 4.11
CA SER A 157 7.91 7.72 3.56
C SER A 157 7.98 9.00 4.39
N TYR A 158 7.84 10.12 3.71
CA TYR A 158 7.98 11.44 4.32
C TYR A 158 7.28 12.52 3.51
N ASN A 159 6.92 13.60 4.20
CA ASN A 159 6.42 14.82 3.59
C ASN A 159 7.57 15.51 2.83
N THR A 160 7.33 15.98 1.61
CA THR A 160 8.39 16.54 0.78
C THR A 160 8.05 17.90 0.19
N TYR A 161 9.07 18.71 0.05
CA TYR A 161 9.03 19.94 -0.73
C TYR A 161 9.25 19.65 -2.22
N PRO A 162 8.68 20.49 -3.14
CA PRO A 162 8.07 21.81 -2.87
C PRO A 162 6.60 21.76 -2.44
N GLY A 163 5.86 20.68 -2.73
CA GLY A 163 4.41 20.66 -2.55
C GLY A 163 3.97 20.89 -1.10
N TRP A 164 4.75 20.44 -0.14
CA TRP A 164 4.41 20.64 1.28
C TRP A 164 4.42 22.12 1.72
N HIS A 165 5.05 23.03 0.96
CA HIS A 165 4.96 24.47 1.31
C HIS A 165 3.51 24.96 1.38
N THR A 166 2.67 24.56 0.40
CA THR A 166 1.25 24.94 0.43
C THR A 166 0.47 24.26 1.55
N MET A 167 0.81 23.01 1.87
CA MET A 167 0.22 22.31 3.03
C MET A 167 0.61 22.96 4.36
N GLU A 168 1.86 23.43 4.46
CA GLU A 168 2.34 24.16 5.65
C GLU A 168 1.59 25.48 5.84
N GLU A 169 1.23 26.21 4.77
CA GLU A 169 0.38 27.40 4.89
C GLU A 169 -0.99 27.05 5.52
N VAL A 170 -1.62 25.94 5.10
CA VAL A 170 -2.88 25.48 5.70
C VAL A 170 -2.67 25.07 7.16
N ARG A 171 -1.59 24.34 7.45
CA ARG A 171 -1.23 23.93 8.81
C ARG A 171 -1.05 25.14 9.72
N GLN A 172 -0.29 26.15 9.29
CA GLN A 172 -0.07 27.37 10.05
C GLN A 172 -1.39 28.15 10.29
N LEU A 173 -2.30 28.19 9.34
CA LEU A 173 -3.65 28.76 9.57
C LEU A 173 -4.39 28.00 10.67
N MET A 174 -4.36 26.67 10.68
CA MET A 174 -5.05 25.85 11.68
C MET A 174 -4.41 25.99 13.08
N LEU A 175 -3.08 26.01 13.16
CA LEU A 175 -2.36 26.25 14.40
C LEU A 175 -2.65 27.67 14.95
N PHE A 176 -2.63 28.68 14.08
CA PHE A 176 -2.96 30.05 14.46
C PHE A 176 -4.43 30.18 14.94
N ALA A 177 -5.36 29.48 14.30
CA ALA A 177 -6.75 29.45 14.73
C ALA A 177 -6.92 28.94 16.16
N ASN A 178 -6.03 28.06 16.61
CA ASN A 178 -6.05 27.45 17.95
C ASN A 178 -5.19 28.17 18.98
N ARG A 179 -4.49 29.25 18.59
CA ARG A 179 -3.61 30.02 19.51
C ARG A 179 -4.42 30.62 20.66
N GLY A 180 -4.01 30.32 21.89
CA GLY A 180 -4.67 30.81 23.12
C GLY A 180 -5.94 30.02 23.49
N TYR A 181 -6.15 28.85 22.93
CA TYR A 181 -7.26 27.93 23.23
C TYR A 181 -6.71 26.59 23.73
N ASP A 182 -5.79 26.65 24.70
CA ASP A 182 -5.08 25.48 25.21
C ASP A 182 -6.02 24.51 25.97
N GLU A 183 -7.12 25.06 26.52
CA GLU A 183 -8.17 24.29 27.22
C GLU A 183 -9.04 23.42 26.34
N LEU A 184 -9.04 23.63 25.01
CA LEU A 184 -9.83 22.83 24.10
C LEU A 184 -9.23 21.44 23.93
N THR A 185 -10.10 20.44 23.84
CA THR A 185 -9.75 19.09 23.43
C THR A 185 -9.20 19.09 22.00
N HIS A 186 -8.44 18.07 21.62
CA HIS A 186 -7.92 17.97 20.24
C HIS A 186 -9.04 17.93 19.20
N LYS A 187 -10.15 17.25 19.48
CA LYS A 187 -11.32 17.23 18.61
C LYS A 187 -11.92 18.63 18.40
N GLU A 188 -12.02 19.42 19.46
CA GLU A 188 -12.49 20.81 19.37
C GLU A 188 -11.50 21.68 18.62
N LYS A 189 -10.19 21.48 18.78
CA LYS A 189 -9.14 22.18 18.01
C LYS A 189 -9.22 21.86 16.52
N VAL A 190 -9.46 20.61 16.15
CA VAL A 190 -9.69 20.21 14.74
C VAL A 190 -10.92 20.91 14.17
N LEU A 191 -12.06 20.84 14.88
CA LEU A 191 -13.30 21.49 14.43
C LEU A 191 -13.11 23.01 14.26
N ARG A 192 -12.42 23.65 15.20
CA ARG A 192 -12.09 25.07 15.14
C ARG A 192 -11.20 25.40 13.95
N GLY A 193 -10.13 24.61 13.72
CA GLY A 193 -9.23 24.78 12.58
C GLY A 193 -9.98 24.67 11.24
N LYS A 194 -10.81 23.64 11.08
CA LYS A 194 -11.67 23.46 9.89
C LYS A 194 -12.67 24.61 9.69
N THR A 195 -13.29 25.10 10.79
CA THR A 195 -14.25 26.20 10.75
C THR A 195 -13.58 27.49 10.32
N VAL A 196 -12.46 27.86 10.93
CA VAL A 196 -11.69 29.07 10.57
C VAL A 196 -11.17 28.97 9.15
N GLY A 197 -10.62 27.81 8.75
CA GLY A 197 -10.19 27.53 7.37
C GLY A 197 -11.33 27.74 6.38
N SER A 198 -12.52 27.22 6.67
CA SER A 198 -13.70 27.39 5.81
C SER A 198 -14.10 28.87 5.68
N LEU A 199 -14.07 29.64 6.77
CA LEU A 199 -14.38 31.07 6.74
C LEU A 199 -13.34 31.86 5.93
N VAL A 200 -12.03 31.59 6.10
CA VAL A 200 -10.96 32.22 5.32
C VAL A 200 -11.09 31.88 3.84
N GLY A 201 -11.32 30.61 3.51
CA GLY A 201 -11.53 30.15 2.14
C GLY A 201 -12.75 30.83 1.47
N ALA A 202 -13.87 30.93 2.19
CA ALA A 202 -15.06 31.61 1.70
C ALA A 202 -14.80 33.10 1.41
N GLN A 203 -14.03 33.80 2.27
CA GLN A 203 -13.69 35.19 2.02
C GLN A 203 -12.77 35.37 0.81
N ILE A 204 -11.80 34.49 0.61
CA ILE A 204 -10.94 34.52 -0.58
C ILE A 204 -11.77 34.33 -1.86
N LEU A 205 -12.75 33.40 -1.83
CA LEU A 205 -13.61 33.12 -2.98
C LEU A 205 -14.54 34.28 -3.37
N ASN A 206 -14.81 35.21 -2.48
CA ASN A 206 -15.64 36.40 -2.76
C ASN A 206 -14.93 37.45 -3.64
N TYR A 207 -13.63 37.33 -3.86
CA TYR A 207 -12.85 38.30 -4.63
C TYR A 207 -12.05 37.59 -5.72
N ASP A 208 -12.34 37.85 -7.01
CA ASP A 208 -11.70 37.13 -8.13
C ASP A 208 -10.17 37.23 -8.15
N ASN A 209 -9.62 38.41 -7.85
CA ASN A 209 -8.18 38.60 -7.75
C ASN A 209 -7.51 37.80 -6.63
N LEU A 210 -8.19 37.62 -5.51
CA LEU A 210 -7.70 36.78 -4.39
C LEU A 210 -7.85 35.29 -4.72
N LYS A 211 -8.96 34.90 -5.36
CA LYS A 211 -9.21 33.52 -5.78
C LYS A 211 -8.14 33.02 -6.74
N GLU A 212 -7.80 33.79 -7.77
CA GLU A 212 -6.76 33.43 -8.73
C GLU A 212 -5.39 33.31 -8.05
N ARG A 213 -5.00 34.32 -7.28
CA ARG A 213 -3.72 34.38 -6.56
C ARG A 213 -3.53 33.23 -5.57
N ASN A 214 -4.60 32.77 -4.90
CA ASN A 214 -4.56 31.76 -3.85
C ASN A 214 -5.12 30.40 -4.31
N SER A 215 -5.12 30.12 -5.61
CA SER A 215 -5.73 28.90 -6.17
C SER A 215 -5.14 27.61 -5.58
N LYS A 216 -3.82 27.52 -5.43
CA LYS A 216 -3.14 26.37 -4.78
C LYS A 216 -3.55 26.23 -3.32
N PHE A 217 -3.47 27.31 -2.54
CA PHE A 217 -3.89 27.32 -1.14
C PHE A 217 -5.35 26.90 -0.95
N LEU A 218 -6.28 27.40 -1.78
CA LEU A 218 -7.68 27.00 -1.75
C LEU A 218 -7.88 25.51 -2.06
N GLY A 219 -7.10 24.96 -2.99
CA GLY A 219 -7.08 23.53 -3.29
C GLY A 219 -6.64 22.69 -2.10
N ALA A 220 -5.50 23.05 -1.50
CA ALA A 220 -4.95 22.38 -0.32
C ALA A 220 -5.91 22.50 0.89
N LEU A 221 -6.42 23.70 1.17
CA LEU A 221 -7.35 23.95 2.25
C LEU A 221 -8.63 23.10 2.11
N ARG A 222 -9.21 23.02 0.90
CA ARG A 222 -10.38 22.17 0.63
C ARG A 222 -10.05 20.70 0.88
N SER A 223 -8.91 20.22 0.40
CA SER A 223 -8.46 18.85 0.62
C SER A 223 -8.37 18.53 2.10
N VAL A 224 -7.74 19.40 2.91
CA VAL A 224 -7.56 19.19 4.35
C VAL A 224 -8.91 19.22 5.10
N ILE A 225 -9.78 20.19 4.80
CA ILE A 225 -11.10 20.32 5.47
C ILE A 225 -11.98 19.07 5.25
N GLN A 226 -11.84 18.41 4.09
CA GLN A 226 -12.61 17.21 3.73
C GLN A 226 -12.07 15.92 4.36
N LYS A 227 -10.87 15.93 4.93
CA LYS A 227 -10.29 14.78 5.62
C LYS A 227 -10.98 14.51 6.95
N ASP A 228 -10.88 13.27 7.42
CA ASP A 228 -11.35 12.88 8.73
C ASP A 228 -10.64 13.65 9.85
N ASP A 229 -11.32 13.82 10.99
CA ASP A 229 -10.81 14.65 12.09
C ASP A 229 -9.51 14.12 12.67
N TYR A 230 -9.35 12.77 12.74
CA TYR A 230 -8.11 12.16 13.21
C TYR A 230 -6.92 12.52 12.30
N TYR A 231 -7.13 12.47 10.97
CA TYR A 231 -6.10 12.83 9.99
C TYR A 231 -5.66 14.28 10.16
N VAL A 232 -6.63 15.21 10.24
CA VAL A 232 -6.33 16.64 10.44
C VAL A 232 -5.63 16.89 11.78
N GLY A 233 -6.03 16.18 12.83
CA GLY A 233 -5.41 16.28 14.15
C GLY A 233 -3.94 15.88 14.13
N HIS A 234 -3.63 14.75 13.50
CA HIS A 234 -2.27 14.22 13.44
C HIS A 234 -1.39 14.92 12.39
N ASP A 235 -1.89 15.23 11.21
CA ASP A 235 -1.04 15.79 10.14
C ASP A 235 -0.93 17.32 10.19
N HIS A 236 -1.93 18.02 10.76
CA HIS A 236 -1.97 19.49 10.70
C HIS A 236 -1.98 20.19 12.05
N LEU A 237 -2.16 19.47 13.16
CA LEU A 237 -2.10 20.06 14.51
C LEU A 237 -0.97 19.50 15.38
N GLU A 238 -0.22 18.51 14.90
CA GLU A 238 0.99 18.03 15.58
C GLU A 238 2.03 19.15 15.73
N PRO A 239 2.72 19.25 16.90
CA PRO A 239 3.72 20.26 17.12
C PRO A 239 4.90 20.19 16.17
N HIS A 240 5.34 18.96 15.84
CA HIS A 240 6.49 18.70 15.00
C HIS A 240 6.04 18.16 13.63
N ASN A 241 6.52 18.79 12.58
CA ASN A 241 6.47 18.30 11.20
C ASN A 241 7.66 18.91 10.47
N ASP A 242 8.54 18.08 9.96
CA ASP A 242 9.78 18.49 9.32
C ASP A 242 9.92 17.85 7.92
N PRO A 243 9.23 18.41 6.91
CA PRO A 243 9.38 18.00 5.51
C PRO A 243 10.77 18.34 4.98
N CYS A 244 11.27 17.53 4.06
CA CYS A 244 12.53 17.79 3.39
C CYS A 244 12.41 17.70 1.87
N TYR A 245 13.34 18.29 1.13
CA TYR A 245 13.49 18.01 -0.30
C TYR A 245 14.02 16.59 -0.51
N PHE A 246 13.68 15.98 -1.62
CA PHE A 246 14.13 14.62 -1.94
C PHE A 246 15.67 14.52 -1.97
N TYR A 247 16.38 15.52 -2.54
CA TYR A 247 17.83 15.50 -2.54
C TYR A 247 18.43 15.49 -1.12
N GLN A 248 17.81 16.19 -0.15
CA GLN A 248 18.26 16.20 1.25
C GLN A 248 18.11 14.82 1.88
N PHE A 249 16.97 14.15 1.64
CA PHE A 249 16.77 12.77 2.08
C PHE A 249 17.79 11.82 1.44
N ASN A 250 18.05 11.96 0.12
CA ASN A 250 19.03 11.13 -0.58
C ASN A 250 20.46 11.34 -0.05
N ASP A 251 20.84 12.58 0.29
CA ASP A 251 22.13 12.86 0.91
C ASP A 251 22.22 12.28 2.32
N HIS A 252 21.12 12.27 3.07
CA HIS A 252 21.04 11.63 4.38
C HIS A 252 21.19 10.10 4.27
N LEU A 253 20.59 9.46 3.27
CA LEU A 253 20.79 8.03 2.99
C LEU A 253 22.28 7.70 2.76
N LYS A 254 22.96 8.48 1.92
CA LYS A 254 24.39 8.29 1.62
C LYS A 254 25.28 8.41 2.85
N ALA A 255 24.95 9.34 3.78
CA ALA A 255 25.68 9.48 5.04
C ALA A 255 25.60 8.22 5.92
N HIS A 256 24.57 7.37 5.74
CA HIS A 256 24.34 6.12 6.47
C HIS A 256 24.64 4.86 5.62
N ASN A 257 25.40 4.97 4.52
CA ASN A 257 25.72 3.86 3.58
C ASN A 257 24.47 3.17 3.01
N LEU A 258 23.42 3.96 2.76
CA LEU A 258 22.19 3.54 2.12
C LEU A 258 22.05 4.22 0.75
N SER A 259 21.29 3.59 -0.14
CA SER A 259 21.02 4.10 -1.48
C SER A 259 19.54 4.06 -1.80
N TYR A 260 19.07 5.11 -2.47
CA TYR A 260 17.75 5.16 -3.06
C TYR A 260 17.63 4.17 -4.22
N VAL A 261 16.51 3.47 -4.31
CA VAL A 261 16.20 2.49 -5.35
C VAL A 261 15.18 3.04 -6.35
N CYS A 262 14.00 3.40 -5.89
CA CYS A 262 12.93 4.05 -6.65
C CYS A 262 11.84 4.53 -5.68
N ASP A 263 10.92 5.35 -6.15
CA ASP A 263 9.70 5.63 -5.40
C ASP A 263 8.68 4.50 -5.57
N ALA A 264 7.86 4.22 -4.56
CA ALA A 264 6.74 3.29 -4.67
C ALA A 264 5.65 3.79 -5.64
N ASP A 265 5.67 5.07 -5.98
CA ASP A 265 5.00 5.61 -7.14
C ASP A 265 5.99 5.66 -8.33
N LEU A 266 5.99 4.63 -9.15
CA LEU A 266 6.93 4.49 -10.26
C LEU A 266 6.85 5.62 -11.28
N THR A 267 5.76 6.40 -11.30
CA THR A 267 5.66 7.57 -12.19
C THR A 267 6.71 8.63 -11.84
N LEU A 268 7.16 8.70 -10.59
CA LEU A 268 8.22 9.60 -10.17
C LEU A 268 9.61 9.13 -10.60
N SER A 269 9.82 7.81 -10.69
CA SER A 269 11.15 7.24 -11.00
C SER A 269 11.34 6.81 -12.45
N MET A 270 10.25 6.63 -13.21
CA MET A 270 10.26 6.03 -14.54
C MET A 270 9.54 6.88 -15.58
N VAL A 271 9.77 8.22 -15.56
CA VAL A 271 9.08 9.18 -16.42
C VAL A 271 9.21 8.89 -17.92
N ARG A 272 10.35 8.33 -18.36
CA ARG A 272 10.59 7.95 -19.77
C ARG A 272 9.58 6.92 -20.29
N THR A 273 8.97 6.14 -19.43
CA THR A 273 7.96 5.17 -19.84
C THR A 273 6.71 5.81 -20.43
N TYR A 274 6.41 7.06 -20.05
CA TYR A 274 5.17 7.74 -20.44
C TYR A 274 5.36 9.16 -20.99
N ASP A 275 6.56 9.76 -20.86
CA ASP A 275 6.87 11.08 -21.41
C ASP A 275 8.37 11.23 -21.74
N ASP A 276 8.73 10.86 -22.97
CA ASP A 276 10.11 10.99 -23.48
C ASP A 276 10.59 12.44 -23.50
N SER A 277 9.69 13.41 -23.76
CA SER A 277 10.05 14.84 -23.85
C SER A 277 10.48 15.39 -22.49
N ILE A 278 9.78 15.02 -21.41
CA ILE A 278 10.18 15.40 -20.06
C ILE A 278 11.46 14.65 -19.68
N ALA A 279 11.53 13.33 -19.91
CA ALA A 279 12.70 12.53 -19.60
C ALA A 279 13.99 13.07 -20.24
N ASP A 280 13.96 13.44 -21.54
CA ASP A 280 15.10 14.02 -22.25
C ASP A 280 15.55 15.37 -21.68
N LYS A 281 14.61 16.17 -21.16
CA LYS A 281 14.93 17.43 -20.51
C LYS A 281 15.57 17.20 -19.14
N LEU A 282 15.04 16.26 -18.36
CA LEU A 282 15.59 15.89 -17.06
C LEU A 282 17.00 15.33 -17.19
N GLU A 283 17.25 14.47 -18.19
CA GLU A 283 18.58 13.93 -18.48
C GLU A 283 19.60 15.01 -18.89
N LYS A 284 19.16 16.04 -19.63
CA LYS A 284 20.01 17.20 -19.95
C LYS A 284 20.30 18.07 -18.73
N LEU A 285 19.36 18.21 -17.80
CA LEU A 285 19.52 19.01 -16.58
C LEU A 285 20.42 18.30 -15.56
N ALA A 286 20.27 16.99 -15.42
CA ALA A 286 20.98 16.17 -14.44
C ALA A 286 21.48 14.86 -15.08
N PRO A 287 22.51 14.91 -15.95
CA PRO A 287 23.02 13.71 -16.59
C PRO A 287 23.60 12.73 -15.56
N ASN A 288 23.24 11.47 -15.67
CA ASN A 288 23.70 10.37 -14.80
C ASN A 288 23.30 10.47 -13.31
N SER A 289 22.30 11.29 -12.96
CA SER A 289 21.82 11.42 -11.59
C SER A 289 20.31 11.23 -11.54
N GLN A 290 19.87 9.99 -11.30
CA GLN A 290 18.44 9.66 -11.11
C GLN A 290 17.81 10.54 -10.02
N ALA A 291 18.48 10.70 -8.88
CA ALA A 291 17.97 11.48 -7.76
C ALA A 291 17.77 12.97 -8.12
N ASP A 292 18.70 13.58 -8.87
CA ASP A 292 18.54 14.96 -9.28
C ASP A 292 17.46 15.13 -10.35
N GLN A 293 17.32 14.16 -11.28
CA GLN A 293 16.22 14.14 -12.25
C GLN A 293 14.87 14.09 -11.54
N GLU A 294 14.72 13.22 -10.55
CA GLU A 294 13.51 13.11 -9.75
C GLU A 294 13.25 14.35 -8.89
N GLN A 295 14.30 15.00 -8.37
CA GLN A 295 14.13 16.28 -7.68
C GLN A 295 13.61 17.38 -8.62
N TYR A 296 14.09 17.46 -9.86
CA TYR A 296 13.51 18.38 -10.84
C TYR A 296 12.06 18.02 -11.17
N LEU A 297 11.74 16.74 -11.25
CA LEU A 297 10.38 16.28 -11.46
C LEU A 297 9.46 16.67 -10.28
N ASP A 298 9.94 16.61 -9.04
CA ASP A 298 9.20 17.08 -7.86
C ASP A 298 8.84 18.58 -7.97
N PHE A 299 9.75 19.41 -8.48
CA PHE A 299 9.45 20.83 -8.73
C PHE A 299 8.39 21.02 -9.81
N MET A 300 8.33 20.14 -10.82
CA MET A 300 7.34 20.21 -11.90
C MET A 300 5.96 19.74 -11.41
N LEU A 301 5.92 18.69 -10.59
CA LEU A 301 4.69 18.03 -10.13
C LEU A 301 4.14 18.59 -8.81
N ASP A 302 4.89 19.47 -8.14
CA ASP A 302 4.53 19.98 -6.80
C ASP A 302 4.33 18.84 -5.79
N THR A 303 5.26 17.86 -5.81
CA THR A 303 5.16 16.63 -5.00
C THR A 303 5.11 16.96 -3.51
N THR A 304 4.12 16.39 -2.80
CA THR A 304 3.87 16.62 -1.37
C THR A 304 4.35 15.48 -0.48
N PHE A 305 4.51 14.27 -1.03
CA PHE A 305 4.79 13.06 -0.26
C PHE A 305 5.63 12.09 -1.08
N ARG A 306 6.69 11.58 -0.50
CA ARG A 306 7.57 10.56 -1.09
C ARG A 306 7.46 9.24 -0.35
N LYS A 307 7.58 8.14 -1.10
CA LYS A 307 7.52 6.76 -0.65
C LYS A 307 8.77 6.03 -1.13
N SER A 308 9.91 6.37 -0.55
CA SER A 308 11.21 5.93 -1.02
C SER A 308 11.51 4.48 -0.68
N ILE A 309 11.83 3.68 -1.69
CA ILE A 309 12.38 2.33 -1.56
C ILE A 309 13.91 2.47 -1.56
N ILE A 310 14.56 1.82 -0.61
CA ILE A 310 16.00 1.98 -0.36
C ILE A 310 16.65 0.62 -0.12
N CYS A 311 17.95 0.53 -0.39
CA CYS A 311 18.78 -0.63 -0.11
C CYS A 311 20.12 -0.22 0.50
N LYS A 312 20.95 -1.17 0.90
CA LYS A 312 22.33 -0.89 1.26
C LYS A 312 23.12 -0.40 0.04
N GLU A 313 24.06 0.53 0.23
CA GLU A 313 24.91 1.06 -0.85
C GLU A 313 25.65 -0.08 -1.59
N SER A 314 26.07 -1.14 -0.88
CA SER A 314 26.74 -2.30 -1.48
C SER A 314 25.89 -3.04 -2.53
N ALA A 315 24.56 -3.00 -2.43
CA ALA A 315 23.63 -3.60 -3.38
C ALA A 315 23.29 -2.66 -4.56
N ALA A 316 23.47 -1.35 -4.39
CA ALA A 316 23.02 -0.33 -5.35
C ALA A 316 23.71 -0.40 -6.73
N LYS A 317 24.89 -1.05 -6.81
CA LYS A 317 25.62 -1.24 -8.08
C LYS A 317 24.84 -2.01 -9.14
N ASP A 318 23.86 -2.80 -8.73
CA ASP A 318 23.05 -3.62 -9.63
C ASP A 318 21.77 -2.90 -10.10
N ILE A 319 21.52 -1.68 -9.61
CA ILE A 319 20.33 -0.90 -9.99
C ILE A 319 20.43 -0.46 -11.45
N SER A 320 19.37 -0.73 -12.22
CA SER A 320 19.19 -0.30 -13.60
C SER A 320 17.73 0.09 -13.84
N TYR A 321 17.55 1.23 -14.51
CA TYR A 321 16.24 1.70 -14.97
C TYR A 321 15.97 1.36 -16.45
N ASP A 322 16.68 0.39 -17.00
CA ASP A 322 16.53 -0.03 -18.40
C ASP A 322 15.11 -0.49 -18.76
N VAL A 323 14.37 -0.98 -17.77
CA VAL A 323 12.95 -1.34 -17.92
C VAL A 323 12.08 -0.14 -18.31
N ALA A 324 12.43 1.06 -17.85
CA ALA A 324 11.72 2.30 -18.18
C ALA A 324 12.09 2.88 -19.57
N ASN A 325 13.11 2.34 -20.23
CA ASN A 325 13.55 2.85 -21.53
C ASN A 325 12.83 2.09 -22.67
N PRO A 326 11.94 2.73 -23.47
CA PRO A 326 11.21 2.09 -24.56
C PRO A 326 12.12 1.42 -25.62
N ASP A 327 13.36 1.89 -25.77
CA ASP A 327 14.33 1.28 -26.70
C ASP A 327 14.97 0.00 -26.13
N LYS A 328 14.98 -0.15 -24.81
CA LYS A 328 15.57 -1.29 -24.11
C LYS A 328 14.55 -2.33 -23.65
N VAL A 329 13.27 -1.97 -23.57
CA VAL A 329 12.21 -2.86 -23.04
C VAL A 329 12.16 -4.21 -23.78
N ASN A 330 12.58 -4.25 -25.03
CA ASN A 330 12.62 -5.45 -25.87
C ASN A 330 13.97 -6.19 -25.85
N THR A 331 14.94 -5.74 -25.05
CA THR A 331 16.21 -6.47 -24.88
C THR A 331 16.03 -7.70 -24.01
N VAL A 332 16.89 -8.70 -24.21
CA VAL A 332 16.83 -9.97 -23.45
C VAL A 332 16.88 -9.75 -21.92
N PRO A 333 17.75 -8.89 -21.37
CA PRO A 333 17.77 -8.64 -19.92
C PRO A 333 16.44 -8.09 -19.40
N VAL A 334 15.84 -7.10 -20.05
CA VAL A 334 14.59 -6.49 -19.61
C VAL A 334 13.42 -7.46 -19.75
N ARG A 335 13.29 -8.15 -20.90
CA ARG A 335 12.28 -9.23 -21.09
C ARG A 335 12.42 -10.30 -20.00
N SER A 336 13.63 -10.68 -19.60
CA SER A 336 13.85 -11.66 -18.54
C SER A 336 13.31 -11.19 -17.18
N ILE A 337 13.47 -9.90 -16.86
CA ILE A 337 12.90 -9.30 -15.64
C ILE A 337 11.37 -9.34 -15.72
N VAL A 338 10.78 -8.82 -16.80
CA VAL A 338 9.31 -8.76 -16.99
C VAL A 338 8.70 -10.17 -16.96
N ASN A 339 9.34 -11.16 -17.59
CA ASN A 339 8.89 -12.56 -17.61
C ASN A 339 8.93 -13.23 -16.21
N SER A 340 9.62 -12.64 -15.25
CA SER A 340 9.70 -13.19 -13.89
C SER A 340 8.51 -12.82 -13.00
N PHE A 341 7.60 -11.98 -13.50
CA PHE A 341 6.43 -11.50 -12.75
C PHE A 341 5.13 -12.24 -13.12
N VAL A 342 4.22 -12.24 -12.16
CA VAL A 342 2.80 -12.49 -12.33
C VAL A 342 2.09 -11.14 -12.20
N PHE A 343 1.12 -10.90 -13.06
CA PHE A 343 0.45 -9.62 -13.23
C PHE A 343 -1.02 -9.70 -12.84
N GLN A 344 -1.55 -8.56 -12.36
CA GLN A 344 -2.98 -8.35 -12.15
C GLN A 344 -3.41 -7.06 -12.83
N ILE A 345 -4.35 -7.15 -13.77
CA ILE A 345 -4.96 -5.99 -14.43
C ILE A 345 -5.91 -5.29 -13.45
N LEU A 346 -5.82 -3.96 -13.36
CA LEU A 346 -6.66 -3.12 -12.52
C LEU A 346 -7.60 -2.20 -13.32
N PHE A 347 -7.44 -2.11 -14.63
CA PHE A 347 -8.31 -1.35 -15.53
C PHE A 347 -9.40 -2.24 -16.14
N ASP A 348 -10.47 -1.62 -16.60
CA ASP A 348 -11.61 -2.29 -17.21
C ASP A 348 -11.54 -2.34 -18.75
N GLU A 349 -12.56 -2.96 -19.39
CA GLU A 349 -12.63 -3.06 -20.85
C GLU A 349 -12.73 -1.68 -21.54
N GLU A 350 -13.16 -0.62 -20.85
CA GLU A 350 -13.25 0.71 -21.46
C GLU A 350 -11.88 1.30 -21.75
N ALA A 351 -10.91 1.02 -20.87
CA ALA A 351 -9.52 1.43 -21.04
C ALA A 351 -8.83 0.74 -22.25
N LEU A 352 -9.38 -0.36 -22.77
CA LEU A 352 -8.82 -1.03 -23.94
C LEU A 352 -8.77 -0.16 -25.20
N LYS A 353 -9.61 0.87 -25.27
CA LYS A 353 -9.65 1.84 -26.38
C LYS A 353 -8.35 2.63 -26.55
N MET A 354 -7.51 2.70 -25.51
CA MET A 354 -6.22 3.39 -25.56
C MET A 354 -5.11 2.62 -26.29
N PHE A 355 -5.29 1.30 -26.50
CA PHE A 355 -4.29 0.50 -27.19
C PHE A 355 -4.46 0.64 -28.72
N GLU A 356 -3.46 1.17 -29.39
CA GLU A 356 -3.45 1.34 -30.85
C GLU A 356 -3.31 0.01 -31.57
N ASN A 357 -2.49 -0.92 -31.04
CA ASN A 357 -2.28 -2.25 -31.63
C ASN A 357 -3.46 -3.17 -31.30
N GLU A 358 -4.15 -3.65 -32.36
CA GLU A 358 -5.36 -4.48 -32.21
C GLU A 358 -5.05 -5.81 -31.53
N LEU A 359 -3.93 -6.47 -31.86
CA LEU A 359 -3.55 -7.75 -31.25
C LEU A 359 -3.27 -7.60 -29.75
N VAL A 360 -2.67 -6.48 -29.34
CA VAL A 360 -2.45 -6.15 -27.91
C VAL A 360 -3.80 -5.91 -27.20
N ARG A 361 -4.69 -5.18 -27.85
CA ARG A 361 -6.05 -4.92 -27.33
C ARG A 361 -6.84 -6.21 -27.11
N ASP A 362 -6.84 -7.09 -28.13
CA ASP A 362 -7.52 -8.39 -28.08
C ASP A 362 -6.92 -9.30 -27.00
N THR A 363 -5.59 -9.24 -26.83
CA THR A 363 -4.88 -9.95 -25.76
C THR A 363 -5.36 -9.49 -24.37
N PHE A 364 -5.38 -8.19 -24.10
CA PHE A 364 -5.86 -7.68 -22.82
C PHE A 364 -7.35 -7.96 -22.61
N GLN A 365 -8.18 -7.88 -23.66
CA GLN A 365 -9.59 -8.24 -23.56
C GLN A 365 -9.78 -9.70 -23.15
N ALA A 366 -9.00 -10.62 -23.73
CA ALA A 366 -9.04 -12.03 -23.36
C ALA A 366 -8.58 -12.25 -21.91
N LEU A 367 -7.48 -11.58 -21.50
CA LEU A 367 -6.95 -11.66 -20.13
C LEU A 367 -7.95 -11.13 -19.10
N ILE A 368 -8.65 -10.01 -19.36
CA ILE A 368 -9.69 -9.46 -18.48
C ILE A 368 -10.84 -10.45 -18.32
N LYS A 369 -11.28 -11.09 -19.42
CA LYS A 369 -12.36 -12.09 -19.38
C LYS A 369 -11.96 -13.34 -18.58
N ASP A 370 -10.67 -13.67 -18.54
CA ASP A 370 -10.11 -14.80 -17.76
C ASP A 370 -9.72 -14.40 -16.32
N GLY A 371 -10.24 -13.28 -15.81
CA GLY A 371 -10.05 -12.86 -14.42
C GLY A 371 -8.89 -11.90 -14.18
N GLY A 372 -8.18 -11.47 -15.22
CA GLY A 372 -7.20 -10.38 -15.18
C GLY A 372 -5.87 -10.70 -14.49
N THR A 373 -5.64 -11.95 -14.07
CA THR A 373 -4.36 -12.40 -13.50
C THR A 373 -3.64 -13.28 -14.53
N PHE A 374 -2.38 -12.95 -14.83
CA PHE A 374 -1.65 -13.65 -15.90
C PHE A 374 -0.13 -13.57 -15.68
N ASN A 375 0.61 -14.40 -16.41
CA ASN A 375 2.05 -14.28 -16.62
C ASN A 375 2.37 -14.04 -18.11
N MET A 376 3.63 -13.73 -18.43
CA MET A 376 4.01 -13.44 -19.82
C MET A 376 3.83 -14.63 -20.77
N ILE A 377 3.95 -15.86 -20.29
CA ILE A 377 3.76 -17.06 -21.14
C ILE A 377 2.31 -17.12 -21.61
N GLU A 378 1.36 -16.89 -20.70
CA GLU A 378 -0.08 -16.85 -21.00
C GLU A 378 -0.42 -15.69 -21.93
N ALA A 379 0.08 -14.49 -21.65
CA ALA A 379 -0.16 -13.32 -22.49
C ALA A 379 0.38 -13.50 -23.92
N LEU A 380 1.58 -14.04 -24.07
CA LEU A 380 2.17 -14.34 -25.39
C LEU A 380 1.44 -15.45 -26.13
N ALA A 381 0.93 -16.47 -25.43
CA ALA A 381 0.14 -17.52 -26.04
C ALA A 381 -1.20 -16.98 -26.58
N ILE A 382 -1.86 -16.10 -25.82
CA ILE A 382 -3.10 -15.43 -26.24
C ILE A 382 -2.83 -14.50 -27.43
N LEU A 383 -1.76 -13.70 -27.39
CA LEU A 383 -1.36 -12.82 -28.50
C LEU A 383 -1.14 -13.61 -29.79
N LYS A 384 -0.43 -14.75 -29.70
CA LYS A 384 -0.21 -15.63 -30.85
C LYS A 384 -1.50 -16.21 -31.39
N ALA A 385 -2.40 -16.66 -30.53
CA ALA A 385 -3.70 -17.18 -30.93
C ALA A 385 -4.57 -16.11 -31.61
N ALA A 386 -4.54 -14.86 -31.14
CA ALA A 386 -5.20 -13.72 -31.76
C ALA A 386 -4.59 -13.42 -33.16
N HIS A 387 -3.26 -13.42 -33.27
CA HIS A 387 -2.54 -13.25 -34.52
C HIS A 387 -2.92 -14.33 -35.56
N ASP A 388 -2.90 -15.61 -35.18
CA ASP A 388 -3.23 -16.72 -36.04
C ASP A 388 -4.72 -16.66 -36.51
N THR A 389 -5.62 -16.22 -35.62
CA THR A 389 -7.05 -16.05 -35.94
C THR A 389 -7.29 -14.91 -36.92
N ALA A 390 -6.53 -13.82 -36.79
CA ALA A 390 -6.61 -12.67 -37.70
C ALA A 390 -6.00 -12.95 -39.10
N ASN A 391 -5.35 -14.09 -39.31
CA ASN A 391 -4.54 -14.40 -40.49
C ASN A 391 -3.54 -13.27 -40.81
N ALA A 392 -2.97 -12.66 -39.78
CA ALA A 392 -1.99 -11.59 -39.89
C ALA A 392 -0.66 -12.11 -40.48
N SER A 393 0.13 -11.23 -41.08
CA SER A 393 1.44 -11.60 -41.62
C SER A 393 2.39 -12.05 -40.50
N GLU A 394 3.26 -13.04 -40.77
CA GLU A 394 4.31 -13.42 -39.81
C GLU A 394 5.20 -12.23 -39.44
N ASP A 395 5.34 -11.24 -40.32
CA ASP A 395 6.09 -10.01 -40.09
C ASP A 395 5.43 -9.09 -39.02
N ASP A 396 4.14 -9.27 -38.71
CA ASP A 396 3.39 -8.48 -37.75
C ASP A 396 3.51 -9.02 -36.30
N LEU A 397 3.95 -10.27 -36.11
CA LEU A 397 3.96 -10.92 -34.81
C LEU A 397 5.00 -10.29 -33.85
N GLU A 398 6.27 -10.12 -34.28
CA GLU A 398 7.30 -9.55 -33.41
C GLU A 398 7.03 -8.08 -33.07
N PRO A 399 6.55 -7.21 -33.97
CA PRO A 399 6.07 -5.87 -33.61
C PRO A 399 4.95 -5.88 -32.56
N ALA A 400 4.00 -6.83 -32.65
CA ALA A 400 2.94 -6.97 -31.66
C ALA A 400 3.47 -7.46 -30.30
N VAL A 401 4.41 -8.40 -30.28
CA VAL A 401 5.11 -8.83 -29.06
C VAL A 401 5.84 -7.64 -28.41
N CYS A 402 6.58 -6.86 -29.19
CA CYS A 402 7.25 -5.63 -28.71
C CYS A 402 6.25 -4.64 -28.10
N SER A 403 5.12 -4.43 -28.77
CA SER A 403 4.05 -3.55 -28.29
C SER A 403 3.41 -4.06 -26.98
N LEU A 404 3.24 -5.37 -26.84
CA LEU A 404 2.71 -5.97 -25.60
C LEU A 404 3.64 -5.73 -24.42
N TYR A 405 4.95 -5.96 -24.56
CA TYR A 405 5.92 -5.67 -23.49
C TYR A 405 5.90 -4.18 -23.10
N LYS A 406 5.89 -3.28 -24.08
CA LYS A 406 5.80 -1.82 -23.83
C LYS A 406 4.53 -1.47 -23.06
N ALA A 407 3.37 -1.98 -23.51
CA ALA A 407 2.09 -1.74 -22.86
C ALA A 407 2.06 -2.26 -21.42
N ILE A 408 2.58 -3.46 -21.16
CA ILE A 408 2.64 -4.02 -19.80
C ILE A 408 3.52 -3.13 -18.92
N VAL A 409 4.72 -2.76 -19.34
CA VAL A 409 5.63 -1.91 -18.55
C VAL A 409 5.03 -0.53 -18.31
N GLU A 410 4.41 0.08 -19.31
CA GLU A 410 3.73 1.36 -19.14
C GLU A 410 2.62 1.28 -18.09
N HIS A 411 1.79 0.25 -18.16
CA HIS A 411 0.71 0.06 -17.18
C HIS A 411 1.23 -0.36 -15.78
N MET A 412 2.37 -1.05 -15.67
CA MET A 412 3.05 -1.26 -14.38
C MET A 412 3.44 0.08 -13.75
N VAL A 413 4.04 0.98 -14.53
CA VAL A 413 4.48 2.31 -14.05
C VAL A 413 3.28 3.20 -13.70
N ARG A 414 2.24 3.20 -14.52
CA ARG A 414 1.02 4.02 -14.30
C ARG A 414 0.04 3.42 -13.29
N GLY A 415 0.35 2.26 -12.69
CA GLY A 415 -0.52 1.60 -11.71
C GLY A 415 -1.75 0.91 -12.30
N GLY A 416 -1.85 0.76 -13.62
CA GLY A 416 -2.91 -0.01 -14.29
C GLY A 416 -2.72 -1.53 -14.21
N ILE A 417 -1.49 -1.98 -13.92
CA ILE A 417 -1.14 -3.38 -13.71
C ILE A 417 -0.32 -3.50 -12.43
N ARG A 418 -0.80 -4.29 -11.48
CA ARG A 418 0.02 -4.78 -10.36
C ARG A 418 0.88 -5.94 -10.82
N PHE A 419 2.07 -6.04 -10.26
CA PHE A 419 3.00 -7.12 -10.58
C PHE A 419 3.71 -7.61 -9.32
N TYR A 420 3.96 -8.91 -9.27
CA TYR A 420 4.58 -9.58 -8.12
C TYR A 420 5.50 -10.68 -8.62
N LYS A 421 6.61 -10.87 -7.93
CA LYS A 421 7.45 -12.05 -8.14
C LYS A 421 6.88 -13.25 -7.40
N THR A 422 6.46 -13.02 -6.18
CA THR A 422 5.70 -13.97 -5.35
C THR A 422 4.26 -13.46 -5.28
N PHE A 423 3.39 -13.98 -6.16
CA PHE A 423 2.00 -13.55 -6.19
C PHE A 423 1.28 -13.99 -4.91
N PRO A 424 0.51 -13.11 -4.26
CA PRO A 424 -0.29 -13.48 -3.11
C PRO A 424 -1.20 -14.67 -3.40
N ASP A 425 -1.33 -15.60 -2.43
CA ASP A 425 -2.03 -16.88 -2.60
C ASP A 425 -3.54 -16.67 -2.78
N LYS A 426 -3.94 -16.35 -4.02
CA LYS A 426 -5.33 -16.25 -4.45
C LYS A 426 -5.80 -17.59 -4.98
N GLN A 427 -6.85 -18.12 -4.37
CA GLN A 427 -7.47 -19.34 -4.84
C GLN A 427 -8.94 -19.09 -5.16
N GLU A 428 -9.36 -19.48 -6.37
CA GLU A 428 -10.76 -19.48 -6.75
C GLU A 428 -11.53 -20.53 -5.96
N TYR A 429 -12.78 -20.25 -5.68
CA TYR A 429 -13.64 -21.19 -5.01
C TYR A 429 -13.94 -22.42 -5.88
N MET A 430 -13.81 -23.59 -5.28
CA MET A 430 -14.19 -24.86 -5.90
C MET A 430 -15.07 -25.64 -4.92
N GLU A 431 -16.30 -25.93 -5.35
CA GLU A 431 -17.29 -26.65 -4.52
C GLU A 431 -16.73 -27.99 -4.01
N GLY A 432 -16.94 -28.28 -2.75
CA GLY A 432 -16.49 -29.51 -2.10
C GLY A 432 -14.97 -29.60 -1.82
N LEU A 433 -14.16 -28.64 -2.29
CA LEU A 433 -12.72 -28.60 -2.05
C LEU A 433 -12.29 -27.34 -1.27
N SER A 434 -12.98 -26.24 -1.48
CA SER A 434 -12.64 -24.94 -0.86
C SER A 434 -13.13 -24.83 0.58
N TYR A 435 -12.34 -24.12 1.39
CA TYR A 435 -12.64 -23.78 2.78
C TYR A 435 -11.95 -22.47 3.18
N VAL A 436 -12.41 -21.87 4.27
CA VAL A 436 -11.76 -20.73 4.93
C VAL A 436 -10.98 -21.24 6.14
N PRO A 437 -9.66 -21.13 6.17
CA PRO A 437 -8.82 -21.47 7.31
C PRO A 437 -9.19 -20.69 8.57
N ALA A 438 -9.04 -21.32 9.73
CA ALA A 438 -9.39 -20.72 11.02
C ALA A 438 -8.66 -19.39 11.30
N ARG A 439 -7.43 -19.21 10.77
CA ARG A 439 -6.66 -17.98 10.96
C ARG A 439 -7.40 -16.74 10.42
N PHE A 440 -8.07 -16.85 9.26
CA PHE A 440 -8.85 -15.74 8.70
C PHE A 440 -10.11 -15.49 9.52
N THR A 441 -10.83 -16.56 9.91
CA THR A 441 -12.03 -16.44 10.76
C THR A 441 -11.69 -15.84 12.13
N ASN A 442 -10.58 -16.25 12.76
CA ASN A 442 -10.14 -15.69 14.03
C ASN A 442 -9.77 -14.21 13.90
N PHE A 443 -9.07 -13.83 12.81
CA PHE A 443 -8.69 -12.44 12.54
C PHE A 443 -9.93 -11.55 12.38
N VAL A 444 -10.90 -11.99 11.55
CA VAL A 444 -12.15 -11.25 11.35
C VAL A 444 -12.92 -11.12 12.67
N LYS A 445 -12.95 -12.19 13.48
CA LYS A 445 -13.53 -12.17 14.82
C LYS A 445 -12.85 -11.16 15.74
N ALA A 446 -11.53 -11.16 15.79
CA ALA A 446 -10.77 -10.22 16.62
C ALA A 446 -11.03 -8.75 16.22
N ILE A 447 -11.26 -8.48 14.93
CA ILE A 447 -11.68 -7.16 14.47
C ILE A 447 -13.11 -6.85 14.93
N ALA A 448 -14.05 -7.75 14.72
CA ALA A 448 -15.46 -7.56 15.07
C ALA A 448 -15.65 -7.37 16.60
N ASP A 449 -14.90 -8.11 17.43
CA ASP A 449 -14.95 -8.08 18.89
C ASP A 449 -14.21 -6.88 19.53
N GLY A 450 -14.02 -5.77 18.78
CA GLY A 450 -13.45 -4.50 19.25
C GLY A 450 -12.17 -4.06 18.55
N GLY A 451 -11.52 -4.92 17.77
CA GLY A 451 -10.31 -4.56 17.00
C GLY A 451 -10.59 -3.50 15.91
N SER A 452 -11.83 -3.40 15.43
CA SER A 452 -12.25 -2.41 14.44
C SER A 452 -12.11 -0.94 14.88
N GLU A 453 -11.98 -0.69 16.17
CA GLU A 453 -11.66 0.64 16.69
C GLU A 453 -10.20 1.04 16.39
N TYR A 454 -9.29 0.06 16.24
CA TYR A 454 -7.86 0.28 16.20
C TYR A 454 -7.23 -0.04 14.85
N ILE A 455 -7.72 -1.07 14.13
CA ILE A 455 -7.16 -1.49 12.84
C ILE A 455 -8.25 -1.70 11.78
N TYR A 456 -7.84 -1.61 10.52
CA TYR A 456 -8.64 -2.06 9.38
C TYR A 456 -8.27 -3.49 9.01
N GLY A 457 -9.26 -4.28 8.54
CA GLY A 457 -8.99 -5.52 7.84
C GLY A 457 -8.39 -5.25 6.45
N ALA A 458 -7.63 -6.19 5.93
CA ALA A 458 -7.08 -6.10 4.58
C ALA A 458 -7.27 -7.39 3.79
N ASN A 459 -7.28 -7.26 2.47
CA ASN A 459 -7.22 -8.38 1.55
C ASN A 459 -5.76 -8.91 1.43
N MET A 460 -5.56 -9.92 0.59
CA MET A 460 -4.24 -10.52 0.35
C MET A 460 -3.19 -9.58 -0.25
N PHE A 461 -3.60 -8.45 -0.81
CA PHE A 461 -2.71 -7.40 -1.34
C PHE A 461 -2.43 -6.30 -0.32
N ASN A 462 -2.93 -6.45 0.89
CA ASN A 462 -2.92 -5.42 1.94
C ASN A 462 -3.68 -4.14 1.54
N ASP A 463 -4.65 -4.23 0.61
CA ASP A 463 -5.62 -3.16 0.41
C ASP A 463 -6.63 -3.19 1.56
N ALA A 464 -6.94 -2.02 2.13
CA ALA A 464 -7.98 -1.91 3.14
C ALA A 464 -9.31 -2.41 2.57
N VAL A 465 -9.97 -3.29 3.32
CA VAL A 465 -11.33 -3.73 3.00
C VAL A 465 -12.31 -2.97 3.87
N GLY A 466 -13.50 -2.70 3.32
CA GLY A 466 -14.60 -2.13 4.10
C GLY A 466 -15.01 -3.04 5.26
N ASP A 467 -15.97 -2.59 6.03
CA ASP A 467 -16.43 -3.33 7.21
C ASP A 467 -16.75 -4.77 6.86
N ILE A 468 -16.21 -5.68 7.66
CA ILE A 468 -16.50 -7.11 7.58
C ILE A 468 -17.75 -7.34 8.40
N SER A 469 -18.80 -7.82 7.74
CA SER A 469 -20.12 -7.97 8.34
C SER A 469 -20.24 -9.24 9.21
N GLU A 470 -21.29 -9.29 10.03
CA GLU A 470 -21.65 -10.52 10.78
C GLU A 470 -21.94 -11.68 9.81
N GLU A 471 -22.47 -11.37 8.65
CA GLU A 471 -22.76 -12.35 7.61
C GLU A 471 -21.48 -12.91 6.98
N ASP A 472 -20.48 -12.07 6.74
CA ASP A 472 -19.15 -12.53 6.30
C ASP A 472 -18.59 -13.54 7.31
N LEU A 473 -18.62 -13.20 8.60
CA LEU A 473 -18.14 -14.07 9.67
C LEU A 473 -18.92 -15.38 9.73
N LEU A 474 -20.25 -15.32 9.68
CA LEU A 474 -21.09 -16.52 9.64
C LEU A 474 -20.72 -17.42 8.46
N PHE A 475 -20.55 -16.84 7.27
CA PHE A 475 -20.16 -17.61 6.09
C PHE A 475 -18.80 -18.29 6.26
N MET A 476 -17.81 -17.57 6.79
CA MET A 476 -16.47 -18.10 7.08
C MET A 476 -16.54 -19.27 8.08
N GLU A 477 -17.31 -19.15 9.15
CA GLU A 477 -17.55 -20.23 10.12
C GLU A 477 -18.24 -21.43 9.49
N LEU A 478 -19.22 -21.19 8.63
CA LEU A 478 -19.89 -22.26 7.90
C LEU A 478 -18.96 -22.95 6.90
N LEU A 479 -18.03 -22.24 6.27
CA LEU A 479 -17.09 -22.77 5.29
C LEU A 479 -15.72 -23.16 5.90
N ASN A 480 -15.64 -23.42 7.18
CA ASN A 480 -14.41 -23.81 7.88
C ASN A 480 -13.77 -25.14 7.41
N LYS A 481 -14.46 -25.87 6.59
CA LYS A 481 -14.01 -27.09 5.88
C LYS A 481 -14.80 -27.24 4.57
N PRO A 482 -14.28 -28.00 3.60
CA PRO A 482 -14.97 -28.23 2.34
C PRO A 482 -16.39 -28.76 2.53
N LYS A 483 -17.36 -28.17 1.82
CA LYS A 483 -18.78 -28.52 1.85
C LYS A 483 -19.41 -28.41 0.47
N ALA A 484 -20.45 -29.22 0.21
CA ALA A 484 -21.26 -29.08 -0.99
C ALA A 484 -22.11 -27.79 -0.93
N LYS A 485 -22.36 -27.17 -2.08
CA LYS A 485 -23.18 -25.96 -2.25
C LYS A 485 -24.55 -26.11 -1.58
N SER A 486 -25.21 -27.23 -1.80
CA SER A 486 -26.53 -27.53 -1.21
C SER A 486 -26.53 -27.51 0.32
N THR A 487 -25.44 -28.02 0.92
CA THR A 487 -25.26 -27.99 2.39
C THR A 487 -25.05 -26.56 2.90
N MET A 488 -24.27 -25.76 2.17
CA MET A 488 -24.04 -24.36 2.53
C MET A 488 -25.31 -23.53 2.44
N ILE A 489 -26.05 -23.63 1.31
CA ILE A 489 -27.33 -22.93 1.12
C ILE A 489 -28.32 -23.28 2.23
N LYS A 490 -28.43 -24.58 2.58
CA LYS A 490 -29.30 -25.01 3.68
C LYS A 490 -28.93 -24.34 5.00
N LYS A 491 -27.64 -24.34 5.35
CA LYS A 491 -27.14 -23.72 6.59
C LYS A 491 -27.36 -22.22 6.63
N ILE A 492 -27.08 -21.51 5.53
CA ILE A 492 -27.32 -20.06 5.39
C ILE A 492 -28.80 -19.78 5.59
N LYS A 493 -29.68 -20.55 4.93
CA LYS A 493 -31.13 -20.44 5.11
C LYS A 493 -31.55 -20.59 6.56
N ASP A 494 -31.07 -21.66 7.20
CA ASP A 494 -31.44 -22.00 8.57
C ASP A 494 -30.96 -20.91 9.57
N SER A 495 -29.82 -20.29 9.31
CA SER A 495 -29.22 -19.24 10.16
C SER A 495 -29.83 -17.85 9.97
N LEU A 496 -30.07 -17.44 8.72
CA LEU A 496 -30.42 -16.04 8.39
C LEU A 496 -31.90 -15.84 8.04
N PHE A 497 -32.57 -16.85 7.46
CA PHE A 497 -33.89 -16.67 6.85
C PHE A 497 -35.01 -17.51 7.50
N SER A 498 -34.70 -18.37 8.45
CA SER A 498 -35.68 -19.24 9.08
C SER A 498 -36.65 -18.51 10.02
N ALA A 499 -36.28 -17.36 10.55
CA ALA A 499 -37.10 -16.58 11.47
C ALA A 499 -38.26 -15.83 10.77
N ASP A 500 -38.15 -15.59 9.48
CA ASP A 500 -39.15 -14.85 8.69
C ASP A 500 -40.26 -15.81 8.19
N LYS A 501 -41.28 -16.02 9.01
CA LYS A 501 -42.44 -16.89 8.70
C LYS A 501 -43.36 -16.33 7.61
N ALA A 502 -43.17 -15.06 7.17
CA ALA A 502 -43.97 -14.43 6.11
C ALA A 502 -43.55 -14.88 4.71
N GLN A 503 -42.36 -15.45 4.56
CA GLN A 503 -41.82 -15.84 3.28
C GLN A 503 -41.96 -17.34 3.00
N THR A 504 -42.24 -17.67 1.72
CA THR A 504 -42.32 -19.09 1.33
C THR A 504 -40.91 -19.72 1.33
N GLY A 505 -40.85 -21.02 1.66
CA GLY A 505 -39.59 -21.77 1.67
C GLY A 505 -38.81 -21.74 0.33
N LYS A 506 -39.51 -21.51 -0.81
CA LYS A 506 -38.89 -21.35 -2.13
C LYS A 506 -38.18 -19.99 -2.23
N HIS A 507 -38.78 -18.92 -1.72
CA HIS A 507 -38.16 -17.59 -1.72
C HIS A 507 -36.94 -17.53 -0.80
N GLN A 508 -37.03 -18.11 0.40
CA GLN A 508 -35.90 -18.24 1.33
C GLN A 508 -34.73 -19.01 0.74
N ASN A 509 -34.98 -20.08 -0.07
CA ASN A 509 -33.91 -20.80 -0.75
C ASN A 509 -33.22 -19.95 -1.82
N ALA A 510 -34.00 -19.17 -2.61
CA ALA A 510 -33.42 -18.29 -3.63
C ALA A 510 -32.56 -17.17 -2.99
N MET A 511 -33.01 -16.60 -1.88
CA MET A 511 -32.21 -15.61 -1.11
C MET A 511 -30.92 -16.23 -0.59
N ALA A 512 -30.99 -17.42 0.02
CA ALA A 512 -29.80 -18.11 0.53
C ALA A 512 -28.81 -18.49 -0.57
N GLU A 513 -29.29 -18.81 -1.77
CA GLU A 513 -28.40 -19.08 -2.92
C GLU A 513 -27.75 -17.81 -3.47
N ALA A 514 -28.47 -16.70 -3.58
CA ALA A 514 -27.91 -15.41 -3.97
C ALA A 514 -26.81 -14.98 -2.98
N PHE A 515 -27.10 -15.08 -1.70
CA PHE A 515 -26.18 -14.76 -0.61
C PHE A 515 -24.92 -15.65 -0.62
N TYR A 516 -25.10 -16.95 -0.84
CA TYR A 516 -23.98 -17.87 -1.02
C TYR A 516 -23.07 -17.46 -2.17
N ASN A 517 -23.62 -17.10 -3.33
CA ASN A 517 -22.83 -16.71 -4.49
C ASN A 517 -22.06 -15.39 -4.25
N GLU A 518 -22.71 -14.42 -3.61
CA GLU A 518 -22.11 -13.12 -3.26
C GLU A 518 -20.94 -13.30 -2.28
N LEU A 519 -21.17 -14.00 -1.17
CA LEU A 519 -20.15 -14.20 -0.14
C LEU A 519 -19.00 -15.10 -0.62
N THR A 520 -19.27 -16.09 -1.47
CA THR A 520 -18.21 -16.88 -2.11
C THR A 520 -17.27 -15.98 -2.91
N LYS A 521 -17.81 -15.12 -3.78
CA LYS A 521 -17.03 -14.15 -4.56
C LYS A 521 -16.27 -13.16 -3.67
N ARG A 522 -16.90 -12.70 -2.59
CA ARG A 522 -16.26 -11.81 -1.62
C ARG A 522 -15.07 -12.47 -0.93
N MET A 523 -15.20 -13.74 -0.49
CA MET A 523 -14.09 -14.49 0.13
C MET A 523 -12.93 -14.74 -0.85
N GLU A 524 -13.22 -14.94 -2.14
CA GLU A 524 -12.19 -15.00 -3.18
C GLU A 524 -11.44 -13.66 -3.33
N GLN A 525 -12.18 -12.54 -3.37
CA GLN A 525 -11.60 -11.19 -3.49
C GLN A 525 -10.73 -10.84 -2.29
N LEU A 526 -11.13 -11.26 -1.08
CA LEU A 526 -10.36 -11.08 0.15
C LEU A 526 -9.13 -12.00 0.21
N GLY A 527 -9.06 -13.04 -0.62
CA GLY A 527 -7.99 -14.04 -0.58
C GLY A 527 -8.08 -14.98 0.61
N PHE A 528 -9.28 -15.19 1.15
CA PHE A 528 -9.52 -16.05 2.32
C PHE A 528 -9.78 -17.51 1.96
N ILE A 529 -9.99 -17.83 0.69
CA ILE A 529 -10.23 -19.21 0.23
C ILE A 529 -8.93 -20.00 0.17
N ARG A 530 -8.98 -21.24 0.64
CA ARG A 530 -7.96 -22.27 0.47
C ARG A 530 -8.60 -23.54 -0.04
N ARG A 531 -7.85 -24.37 -0.79
CA ARG A 531 -8.31 -25.68 -1.28
C ARG A 531 -7.62 -26.80 -0.50
N LYS A 532 -8.37 -27.83 -0.18
CA LYS A 532 -7.79 -29.06 0.34
C LYS A 532 -6.94 -29.70 -0.78
N LYS A 533 -5.66 -29.98 -0.52
CA LYS A 533 -4.85 -30.78 -1.45
C LYS A 533 -5.52 -32.11 -1.65
N ASN A 534 -5.73 -32.50 -2.91
CA ASN A 534 -6.11 -33.87 -3.22
C ASN A 534 -4.89 -34.76 -2.96
N ASP A 535 -4.90 -35.51 -1.88
CA ASP A 535 -3.89 -36.54 -1.57
C ASP A 535 -4.03 -37.76 -2.51
N GLY A 536 -4.10 -37.53 -3.78
CA GLY A 536 -4.28 -38.63 -4.73
C GLY A 536 -4.41 -38.25 -6.18
N LEU A 537 -3.47 -37.48 -6.73
CA LEU A 537 -3.11 -37.47 -8.17
C LEU A 537 -1.74 -36.77 -8.26
N SER A 538 -0.68 -37.54 -8.02
CA SER A 538 0.70 -37.20 -8.39
C SER A 538 0.92 -37.51 -9.85
#